data_2dc85c6cdd2be8a8d7f91d08f0509bbc
#
_entry.id   2dc85c6cdd2be8a8d7f91d08f0509bbc
#
_cell.length_a   1.000
_cell.length_b   1.000
_cell.length_c   1.000
_cell.angle_alpha   90.00
_cell.angle_beta   90.00
_cell.angle_gamma   90.00
#
_symmetry.space_group_name_H-M   'P 1'
#
loop_
_entity.id
_entity.type
_entity.pdbx_description
1 polymer ?
#
loop_
_entity_poly.entity_id
_entity_poly.type
_entity_poly.pdbx_seq_one_letter_code
_entity_poly.pdbx_strand_id
1 'polypeptide(L)'
;TSQEEDKLFYENPDQPRYFHTINLTEDERYMFLYESGQGAGSTLWIRDMQNPKGKFEQIGFDMNYNYSPIDVIDGTLYIFTNYNAPKGKICKVDVKKPQMENWVEVIPESENVIAGINLADGKMIVTYDQDASNHAYVYTMDGKMLHEIALPTYGSIGISSDYKDSEIFYAFTSFAFPTTIYRYNINDNTSEVFRAPAIDFNSEDYTTEQVFVTSKDGTKVPMFLTYKKGLKKDGNNPALLYGYGGFNITLNPGFSTSRLPFIENGGIYAQMNLRGGNEYGEEWHIAGTK
;
A
#
# COMPACT_ATOMS: atom_id res chain seq x y z
N THR A 1 -28.82 20.91 4.32
CA THR A 1 -29.73 19.79 3.99
C THR A 1 -30.03 19.02 5.28
N SER A 2 -31.28 18.62 5.47
CA SER A 2 -31.68 17.78 6.61
C SER A 2 -31.66 16.30 6.20
N GLN A 3 -31.48 15.42 7.16
CA GLN A 3 -31.53 13.97 6.93
C GLN A 3 -32.87 13.50 6.34
N GLU A 4 -33.95 14.28 6.54
CA GLU A 4 -35.27 14.00 5.96
C GLU A 4 -35.31 14.19 4.42
N GLU A 5 -34.34 14.93 3.86
CA GLU A 5 -34.20 15.15 2.41
C GLU A 5 -33.32 14.12 1.73
N ASP A 6 -32.65 13.27 2.50
CA ASP A 6 -31.77 12.22 1.99
C ASP A 6 -32.58 11.19 1.21
N LYS A 7 -32.05 10.76 0.09
CA LYS A 7 -32.64 9.71 -0.75
C LYS A 7 -31.73 8.49 -0.69
N LEU A 8 -32.36 7.35 -0.43
CA LEU A 8 -31.66 6.08 -0.52
C LEU A 8 -31.09 5.91 -1.93
N PHE A 9 -29.79 5.75 -2.05
CA PHE A 9 -29.10 5.59 -3.32
C PHE A 9 -28.88 4.13 -3.68
N TYR A 10 -28.48 3.31 -2.71
CA TYR A 10 -28.23 1.89 -2.87
C TYR A 10 -28.51 1.14 -1.56
N GLU A 11 -29.07 -0.03 -1.66
CA GLU A 11 -29.20 -1.03 -0.59
C GLU A 11 -29.12 -2.44 -1.16
N ASN A 12 -28.69 -3.39 -0.35
CA ASN A 12 -28.78 -4.82 -0.63
C ASN A 12 -29.57 -5.51 0.49
N PRO A 13 -30.92 -5.60 0.36
CA PRO A 13 -31.77 -6.15 1.40
C PRO A 13 -31.54 -7.66 1.63
N ASP A 14 -31.00 -8.38 0.64
CA ASP A 14 -30.68 -9.80 0.77
C ASP A 14 -29.43 -10.03 1.65
N GLN A 15 -28.58 -9.01 1.79
CA GLN A 15 -27.35 -9.06 2.55
C GLN A 15 -27.20 -7.85 3.52
N PRO A 16 -28.08 -7.73 4.51
CA PRO A 16 -28.18 -6.53 5.35
C PRO A 16 -26.98 -6.31 6.29
N ARG A 17 -26.01 -7.24 6.31
CA ARG A 17 -24.78 -7.15 7.10
C ARG A 17 -23.55 -6.78 6.26
N TYR A 18 -23.72 -6.57 4.96
CA TYR A 18 -22.60 -6.15 4.13
C TYR A 18 -22.33 -4.67 4.30
N PHE A 19 -21.05 -4.32 4.25
CA PHE A 19 -20.61 -2.94 4.17
C PHE A 19 -20.59 -2.51 2.70
N HIS A 20 -21.07 -1.29 2.47
CA HIS A 20 -21.09 -0.68 1.15
C HIS A 20 -20.17 0.53 1.14
N THR A 21 -19.27 0.59 0.16
CA THR A 21 -18.37 1.73 -0.05
C THR A 21 -18.49 2.18 -1.50
N ILE A 22 -18.45 3.46 -1.73
CA ILE A 22 -18.53 4.07 -3.05
C ILE A 22 -17.30 4.92 -3.28
N ASN A 23 -16.67 4.75 -4.47
CA ASN A 23 -15.63 5.61 -4.99
C ASN A 23 -16.00 6.13 -6.37
N LEU A 24 -15.46 7.29 -6.74
CA LEU A 24 -15.61 7.89 -8.07
C LEU A 24 -14.24 7.93 -8.75
N THR A 25 -14.23 7.92 -10.10
CA THR A 25 -13.07 8.32 -10.88
C THR A 25 -12.76 9.80 -10.64
N GLU A 26 -11.51 10.24 -10.94
CA GLU A 26 -11.11 11.64 -10.80
C GLU A 26 -12.03 12.59 -11.57
N ASP A 27 -12.52 12.19 -12.75
CA ASP A 27 -13.46 12.97 -13.59
C ASP A 27 -14.94 12.82 -13.15
N GLU A 28 -15.22 12.12 -12.03
CA GLU A 28 -16.55 11.85 -11.48
C GLU A 28 -17.50 11.11 -12.44
N ARG A 29 -16.98 10.58 -13.53
CA ARG A 29 -17.82 9.92 -14.55
C ARG A 29 -18.22 8.51 -14.17
N TYR A 30 -17.31 7.73 -13.59
CA TYR A 30 -17.58 6.35 -13.21
C TYR A 30 -17.65 6.21 -11.70
N MET A 31 -18.68 5.53 -11.24
CA MET A 31 -18.86 5.19 -9.84
C MET A 31 -18.60 3.71 -9.64
N PHE A 32 -17.80 3.39 -8.64
CA PHE A 32 -17.52 2.05 -8.18
C PHE A 32 -18.22 1.79 -6.86
N LEU A 33 -18.95 0.69 -6.77
CA LEU A 33 -19.56 0.21 -5.54
C LEU A 33 -18.87 -1.07 -5.11
N TYR A 34 -18.49 -1.12 -3.85
CA TYR A 34 -17.94 -2.29 -3.20
C TYR A 34 -18.93 -2.84 -2.20
N GLU A 35 -19.09 -4.15 -2.20
CA GLU A 35 -19.79 -4.86 -1.15
C GLU A 35 -18.82 -5.81 -0.46
N SER A 36 -18.59 -5.64 0.83
CA SER A 36 -17.75 -6.51 1.64
C SER A 36 -18.54 -7.11 2.80
N GLY A 37 -18.28 -8.37 3.12
CA GLY A 37 -19.05 -9.11 4.09
C GLY A 37 -18.24 -10.20 4.78
N GLN A 38 -18.44 -11.46 4.39
CA GLN A 38 -17.84 -12.61 5.06
C GLN A 38 -16.48 -13.04 4.49
N GLY A 39 -16.08 -12.50 3.32
CA GLY A 39 -14.80 -12.79 2.68
C GLY A 39 -13.69 -11.85 3.13
N ALA A 40 -12.45 -12.14 2.70
CA ALA A 40 -11.28 -11.31 2.95
C ALA A 40 -11.21 -10.06 2.03
N GLY A 41 -12.04 -10.00 1.00
CA GLY A 41 -12.10 -8.93 0.01
C GLY A 41 -13.52 -8.38 -0.18
N SER A 42 -13.85 -8.00 -1.40
CA SER A 42 -15.14 -7.40 -1.76
C SER A 42 -15.58 -7.82 -3.15
N THR A 43 -16.87 -7.74 -3.43
CA THR A 43 -17.34 -7.65 -4.81
C THR A 43 -17.11 -6.23 -5.34
N LEU A 44 -17.15 -6.07 -6.66
CA LEU A 44 -16.97 -4.78 -7.31
C LEU A 44 -17.98 -4.58 -8.41
N TRP A 45 -18.57 -3.39 -8.42
CA TRP A 45 -19.55 -2.98 -9.40
C TRP A 45 -19.16 -1.64 -10.00
N ILE A 46 -19.50 -1.39 -11.25
CA ILE A 46 -19.26 -0.13 -11.96
C ILE A 46 -20.56 0.46 -12.49
N ARG A 47 -20.66 1.79 -12.52
CA ARG A 47 -21.76 2.54 -13.14
C ARG A 47 -21.24 3.79 -13.83
N ASP A 48 -21.66 4.02 -15.09
CA ASP A 48 -21.45 5.29 -15.80
C ASP A 48 -22.47 6.32 -15.33
N MET A 49 -22.02 7.37 -14.65
CA MET A 49 -22.84 8.42 -14.08
C MET A 49 -23.39 9.39 -15.14
N GLN A 50 -22.81 9.42 -16.34
CA GLN A 50 -23.37 10.16 -17.48
C GLN A 50 -24.59 9.45 -18.09
N ASN A 51 -24.85 8.19 -17.74
CA ASN A 51 -26.06 7.49 -18.11
C ASN A 51 -27.07 7.50 -16.95
N PRO A 52 -28.09 8.41 -16.96
CA PRO A 52 -29.06 8.52 -15.85
C PRO A 52 -29.88 7.23 -15.60
N LYS A 53 -29.98 6.37 -16.62
CA LYS A 53 -30.70 5.07 -16.56
C LYS A 53 -29.72 3.91 -16.35
N GLY A 54 -28.41 4.17 -16.27
CA GLY A 54 -27.40 3.16 -16.06
C GLY A 54 -27.57 2.47 -14.72
N LYS A 55 -27.43 1.16 -14.72
CA LYS A 55 -27.40 0.34 -13.51
C LYS A 55 -25.96 0.02 -13.16
N PHE A 56 -25.73 -0.39 -11.94
CA PHE A 56 -24.48 -1.01 -11.55
C PHE A 56 -24.31 -2.34 -12.29
N GLU A 57 -23.14 -2.53 -12.87
CA GLU A 57 -22.69 -3.77 -13.51
C GLU A 57 -21.59 -4.40 -12.68
N GLN A 58 -21.75 -5.66 -12.32
CA GLN A 58 -20.79 -6.37 -11.51
C GLN A 58 -19.58 -6.78 -12.36
N ILE A 59 -18.38 -6.50 -11.87
CA ILE A 59 -17.12 -6.78 -12.55
C ILE A 59 -16.13 -7.56 -11.68
N GLY A 60 -16.32 -7.59 -10.36
CA GLY A 60 -15.60 -8.45 -9.41
C GLY A 60 -16.63 -9.28 -8.63
N PHE A 61 -16.52 -10.62 -8.67
CA PHE A 61 -17.58 -11.53 -8.21
C PHE A 61 -17.26 -12.27 -6.92
N ASP A 62 -15.98 -12.49 -6.61
CA ASP A 62 -15.57 -13.34 -5.50
C ASP A 62 -15.05 -12.50 -4.33
N MET A 63 -15.76 -12.51 -3.21
CA MET A 63 -15.42 -11.78 -1.99
C MET A 63 -14.16 -12.30 -1.27
N ASN A 64 -13.53 -13.36 -1.76
CA ASN A 64 -12.24 -13.80 -1.24
C ASN A 64 -11.07 -12.98 -1.81
N TYR A 65 -11.33 -12.14 -2.80
CA TYR A 65 -10.32 -11.33 -3.48
C TYR A 65 -10.62 -9.84 -3.40
N ASN A 66 -9.58 -9.04 -3.58
CA ASN A 66 -9.66 -7.60 -3.68
C ASN A 66 -9.68 -7.16 -5.15
N TYR A 67 -10.53 -6.19 -5.44
CA TYR A 67 -10.64 -5.53 -6.73
C TYR A 67 -10.63 -4.03 -6.47
N SER A 68 -9.55 -3.34 -6.83
CA SER A 68 -9.40 -1.91 -6.55
C SER A 68 -9.20 -1.15 -7.86
N PRO A 69 -10.25 -0.55 -8.43
CA PRO A 69 -10.13 0.39 -9.52
C PRO A 69 -9.12 1.48 -9.16
N ILE A 70 -8.21 1.75 -10.09
CA ILE A 70 -7.20 2.80 -9.96
C ILE A 70 -7.79 4.07 -10.55
N ASP A 71 -8.14 4.04 -11.84
CA ASP A 71 -8.90 5.10 -12.53
C ASP A 71 -9.33 4.64 -13.94
N VAL A 72 -10.13 5.47 -14.61
CA VAL A 72 -10.52 5.29 -16.03
C VAL A 72 -9.87 6.38 -16.88
N ILE A 73 -8.83 6.01 -17.62
CA ILE A 73 -8.08 6.92 -18.47
C ILE A 73 -8.39 6.62 -19.94
N ASP A 74 -8.89 7.61 -20.66
CA ASP A 74 -9.25 7.50 -22.10
C ASP A 74 -10.12 6.26 -22.42
N GLY A 75 -11.08 5.96 -21.53
CA GLY A 75 -11.99 4.82 -21.68
C GLY A 75 -11.38 3.46 -21.31
N THR A 76 -10.17 3.45 -20.75
CA THR A 76 -9.51 2.25 -20.22
C THR A 76 -9.57 2.29 -18.69
N LEU A 77 -10.22 1.29 -18.10
CA LEU A 77 -10.19 1.07 -16.66
C LEU A 77 -8.90 0.33 -16.28
N TYR A 78 -8.12 0.92 -15.39
CA TYR A 78 -7.00 0.27 -14.70
C TYR A 78 -7.46 -0.23 -13.35
N ILE A 79 -7.08 -1.45 -13.00
CA ILE A 79 -7.57 -2.11 -11.79
C ILE A 79 -6.49 -2.99 -11.17
N PHE A 80 -6.30 -2.85 -9.86
CA PHE A 80 -5.52 -3.78 -9.05
C PHE A 80 -6.40 -4.95 -8.61
N THR A 81 -5.82 -6.14 -8.55
CA THR A 81 -6.46 -7.31 -7.96
C THR A 81 -5.44 -8.32 -7.45
N ASN A 82 -5.82 -9.07 -6.41
CA ASN A 82 -5.10 -10.28 -5.99
C ASN A 82 -5.76 -11.58 -6.50
N TYR A 83 -6.72 -11.48 -7.43
CA TYR A 83 -7.35 -12.65 -8.05
C TYR A 83 -6.34 -13.46 -8.86
N ASN A 84 -6.09 -14.72 -8.42
CA ASN A 84 -5.02 -15.57 -8.95
C ASN A 84 -3.64 -14.89 -8.97
N ALA A 85 -3.37 -14.04 -7.98
CA ALA A 85 -2.13 -13.29 -7.80
C ALA A 85 -2.02 -12.85 -6.33
N PRO A 86 -1.63 -13.74 -5.39
CA PRO A 86 -1.63 -13.49 -3.94
C PRO A 86 -0.85 -12.22 -3.52
N LYS A 87 0.12 -11.79 -4.32
CA LYS A 87 0.92 -10.57 -4.10
C LYS A 87 0.42 -9.36 -4.89
N GLY A 88 -0.65 -9.56 -5.68
CA GLY A 88 -1.28 -8.52 -6.47
C GLY A 88 -0.73 -8.37 -7.88
N LYS A 89 -1.60 -7.90 -8.76
CA LYS A 89 -1.30 -7.52 -10.14
C LYS A 89 -2.15 -6.34 -10.59
N ILE A 90 -1.76 -5.68 -11.67
CA ILE A 90 -2.53 -4.61 -12.27
C ILE A 90 -2.99 -5.04 -13.65
N CYS A 91 -4.27 -4.90 -13.91
CA CYS A 91 -4.91 -5.18 -15.19
C CYS A 91 -5.48 -3.90 -15.80
N LYS A 92 -5.73 -3.95 -17.10
CA LYS A 92 -6.51 -2.93 -17.83
C LYS A 92 -7.63 -3.56 -18.64
N VAL A 93 -8.71 -2.81 -18.87
CA VAL A 93 -9.85 -3.25 -19.66
C VAL A 93 -10.57 -2.05 -20.28
N ASP A 94 -11.18 -2.25 -21.46
CA ASP A 94 -12.11 -1.26 -22.03
C ASP A 94 -13.31 -1.12 -21.08
N VAL A 95 -13.54 0.08 -20.57
CA VAL A 95 -14.63 0.37 -19.63
C VAL A 95 -16.03 0.06 -20.20
N LYS A 96 -16.16 -0.07 -21.52
CA LYS A 96 -17.41 -0.49 -22.19
C LYS A 96 -17.62 -2.02 -22.18
N LYS A 97 -16.60 -2.78 -21.83
CA LYS A 97 -16.63 -4.25 -21.71
C LYS A 97 -15.83 -4.68 -20.47
N PRO A 98 -16.26 -4.21 -19.27
CA PRO A 98 -15.43 -4.25 -18.06
C PRO A 98 -15.35 -5.65 -17.43
N GLN A 99 -16.01 -6.67 -17.99
CA GLN A 99 -16.06 -8.02 -17.45
C GLN A 99 -14.65 -8.63 -17.36
N MET A 100 -14.43 -9.44 -16.33
CA MET A 100 -13.13 -9.98 -15.95
C MET A 100 -12.44 -10.79 -17.08
N GLU A 101 -13.20 -11.48 -17.91
CA GLU A 101 -12.67 -12.22 -19.07
C GLU A 101 -11.99 -11.34 -20.12
N ASN A 102 -12.24 -10.02 -20.09
CA ASN A 102 -11.60 -9.05 -20.99
C ASN A 102 -10.37 -8.37 -20.35
N TRP A 103 -10.05 -8.68 -19.11
CA TRP A 103 -8.92 -8.04 -18.43
C TRP A 103 -7.59 -8.49 -19.00
N VAL A 104 -6.72 -7.53 -19.26
CA VAL A 104 -5.36 -7.76 -19.76
C VAL A 104 -4.38 -7.33 -18.69
N GLU A 105 -3.47 -8.21 -18.30
CA GLU A 105 -2.42 -7.88 -17.35
C GLU A 105 -1.48 -6.81 -17.91
N VAL A 106 -1.22 -5.78 -17.12
CA VAL A 106 -0.29 -4.68 -17.38
C VAL A 106 0.97 -4.84 -16.54
N ILE A 107 0.79 -5.04 -15.25
CA ILE A 107 1.87 -5.40 -14.33
C ILE A 107 1.50 -6.74 -13.70
N PRO A 108 2.22 -7.82 -14.08
CA PRO A 108 1.96 -9.14 -13.53
C PRO A 108 2.38 -9.21 -12.05
N GLU A 109 1.91 -10.26 -11.36
CA GLU A 109 2.40 -10.60 -10.03
C GLU A 109 3.92 -10.75 -10.03
N SER A 110 4.55 -10.26 -8.98
CA SER A 110 6.00 -10.34 -8.76
C SER A 110 6.33 -11.08 -7.45
N GLU A 111 7.62 -11.16 -7.12
CA GLU A 111 8.06 -11.70 -5.82
C GLU A 111 7.67 -10.79 -4.65
N ASN A 112 7.40 -9.50 -4.90
CA ASN A 112 7.05 -8.51 -3.91
C ASN A 112 5.55 -8.18 -3.95
N VAL A 113 5.00 -7.81 -2.80
CA VAL A 113 3.59 -7.45 -2.66
C VAL A 113 3.36 -6.04 -3.14
N ILE A 114 2.37 -5.81 -3.99
CA ILE A 114 1.93 -4.45 -4.34
C ILE A 114 1.24 -3.83 -3.12
N ALA A 115 1.86 -2.78 -2.57
CA ALA A 115 1.39 -2.07 -1.38
C ALA A 115 0.63 -0.77 -1.71
N GLY A 116 0.88 -0.18 -2.88
CA GLY A 116 0.21 1.06 -3.29
C GLY A 116 0.39 1.35 -4.77
N ILE A 117 -0.57 2.08 -5.34
CA ILE A 117 -0.55 2.50 -6.73
C ILE A 117 -1.01 3.94 -6.80
N ASN A 118 -0.23 4.78 -7.47
CA ASN A 118 -0.54 6.17 -7.72
C ASN A 118 -0.35 6.47 -9.21
N LEU A 119 -1.08 7.45 -9.70
CA LEU A 119 -0.94 7.95 -11.07
C LEU A 119 -0.33 9.34 -11.06
N ALA A 120 0.58 9.62 -12.00
CA ALA A 120 1.18 10.94 -12.19
C ALA A 120 1.71 11.08 -13.61
N ASP A 121 1.44 12.21 -14.29
CA ASP A 121 1.96 12.57 -15.60
C ASP A 121 1.89 11.43 -16.64
N GLY A 122 0.73 10.79 -16.72
CA GLY A 122 0.53 9.67 -17.64
C GLY A 122 1.36 8.41 -17.33
N LYS A 123 1.75 8.22 -16.07
CA LYS A 123 2.54 7.09 -15.58
C LYS A 123 1.91 6.48 -14.34
N MET A 124 2.29 5.27 -13.99
CA MET A 124 1.97 4.62 -12.74
C MET A 124 3.18 4.62 -11.82
N ILE A 125 2.96 4.92 -10.54
CA ILE A 125 3.94 4.70 -9.48
C ILE A 125 3.42 3.54 -8.66
N VAL A 126 4.15 2.44 -8.65
CA VAL A 126 3.78 1.23 -7.90
C VAL A 126 4.73 1.06 -6.74
N THR A 127 4.17 1.07 -5.54
CA THR A 127 4.90 0.80 -4.31
C THR A 127 4.78 -0.67 -3.97
N TYR A 128 5.91 -1.30 -3.70
CA TYR A 128 5.98 -2.69 -3.27
C TYR A 128 6.47 -2.79 -1.83
N ASP A 129 5.95 -3.76 -1.09
CA ASP A 129 6.58 -4.27 0.12
C ASP A 129 7.62 -5.32 -0.29
N GLN A 130 8.87 -5.02 -0.05
CA GLN A 130 10.00 -5.92 -0.23
C GLN A 130 10.69 -6.11 1.12
N ASP A 131 10.65 -7.34 1.64
CA ASP A 131 11.19 -7.66 2.95
C ASP A 131 10.72 -6.68 4.05
N ALA A 132 9.43 -6.34 4.05
CA ALA A 132 8.80 -5.42 5.00
C ALA A 132 9.32 -3.96 4.96
N SER A 133 9.83 -3.52 3.82
CA SER A 133 10.20 -2.13 3.53
C SER A 133 9.64 -1.72 2.18
N ASN A 134 9.24 -0.46 2.02
CA ASN A 134 8.70 0.00 0.76
C ASN A 134 9.79 0.29 -0.28
N HIS A 135 9.50 -0.06 -1.52
CA HIS A 135 10.20 0.33 -2.74
C HIS A 135 9.19 0.87 -3.74
N ALA A 136 9.47 1.98 -4.37
CA ALA A 136 8.56 2.62 -5.32
C ALA A 136 9.19 2.69 -6.70
N TYR A 137 8.44 2.23 -7.71
CA TYR A 137 8.89 2.17 -9.10
C TYR A 137 7.91 2.90 -10.01
N VAL A 138 8.45 3.61 -10.99
CA VAL A 138 7.67 4.30 -12.02
C VAL A 138 7.55 3.42 -13.25
N TYR A 139 6.32 3.28 -13.75
CA TYR A 139 5.97 2.51 -14.94
C TYR A 139 5.23 3.38 -15.95
N THR A 140 5.35 3.03 -17.22
CA THR A 140 4.40 3.50 -18.23
C THR A 140 3.02 2.88 -17.98
N MET A 141 1.96 3.47 -18.56
CA MET A 141 0.60 2.91 -18.51
C MET A 141 0.48 1.52 -19.18
N ASP A 142 1.48 1.10 -19.96
CA ASP A 142 1.57 -0.24 -20.54
C ASP A 142 2.44 -1.21 -19.73
N GLY A 143 2.85 -0.84 -18.51
CA GLY A 143 3.54 -1.71 -17.56
C GLY A 143 5.06 -1.84 -17.79
N LYS A 144 5.67 -0.99 -18.61
CA LYS A 144 7.13 -0.96 -18.74
C LYS A 144 7.71 -0.17 -17.57
N MET A 145 8.56 -0.80 -16.77
CA MET A 145 9.31 -0.15 -15.69
C MET A 145 10.31 0.86 -16.29
N LEU A 146 10.30 2.08 -15.76
CA LEU A 146 11.16 3.18 -16.17
C LEU A 146 12.34 3.35 -15.20
N HIS A 147 12.05 3.53 -13.93
CA HIS A 147 13.07 3.71 -12.87
C HIS A 147 12.47 3.47 -11.47
N GLU A 148 13.35 3.38 -10.50
CA GLU A 148 13.02 3.36 -9.07
C GLU A 148 13.12 4.77 -8.49
N ILE A 149 12.25 5.11 -7.55
CA ILE A 149 12.39 6.30 -6.70
C ILE A 149 13.35 5.97 -5.56
N ALA A 150 14.52 6.60 -5.54
CA ALA A 150 15.51 6.36 -4.52
C ALA A 150 15.03 6.84 -3.15
N LEU A 151 14.93 5.95 -2.18
CA LEU A 151 14.56 6.24 -0.80
C LEU A 151 15.80 6.31 0.10
N PRO A 152 15.79 7.12 1.19
CA PRO A 152 16.98 7.33 2.03
C PRO A 152 17.51 6.07 2.73
N THR A 153 16.61 5.16 3.14
CA THR A 153 16.94 3.93 3.88
C THR A 153 15.72 2.99 3.87
N TYR A 154 15.76 1.87 4.61
CA TYR A 154 14.57 1.09 4.91
C TYR A 154 13.48 2.00 5.48
N GLY A 155 12.27 1.94 4.94
CA GLY A 155 11.22 2.86 5.37
C GLY A 155 9.87 2.59 4.75
N SER A 156 8.99 3.51 5.03
CA SER A 156 7.66 3.59 4.44
C SER A 156 7.54 4.85 3.61
N ILE A 157 6.87 4.73 2.47
CA ILE A 157 6.54 5.84 1.59
C ILE A 157 5.02 5.96 1.43
N GLY A 158 4.50 7.18 1.56
CA GLY A 158 3.13 7.52 1.19
C GLY A 158 3.14 8.60 0.12
N ILE A 159 2.52 8.32 -1.03
CA ILE A 159 2.56 9.18 -2.21
C ILE A 159 1.22 9.91 -2.35
N SER A 160 1.29 11.21 -2.66
CA SER A 160 0.16 12.04 -3.06
C SER A 160 0.44 12.60 -4.45
N SER A 161 -0.40 12.27 -5.42
CA SER A 161 -0.23 12.66 -6.81
C SER A 161 -1.58 12.78 -7.51
N ASP A 162 -1.59 13.48 -8.62
CA ASP A 162 -2.68 13.59 -9.58
C ASP A 162 -2.18 13.09 -10.94
N TYR A 163 -3.05 12.42 -11.71
CA TYR A 163 -2.68 11.85 -13.01
C TYR A 163 -2.06 12.85 -13.98
N LYS A 164 -2.44 14.14 -13.90
CA LYS A 164 -1.98 15.21 -14.80
C LYS A 164 -0.73 15.91 -14.31
N ASP A 165 -0.37 15.76 -13.06
CA ASP A 165 0.74 16.46 -12.45
C ASP A 165 2.06 15.71 -12.60
N SER A 166 3.11 16.41 -13.03
CA SER A 166 4.48 15.89 -13.11
C SER A 166 5.25 16.08 -11.81
N GLU A 167 4.80 17.00 -10.97
CA GLU A 167 5.33 17.25 -9.63
C GLU A 167 4.44 16.57 -8.59
N ILE A 168 5.01 15.69 -7.81
CA ILE A 168 4.30 14.95 -6.78
C ILE A 168 4.97 15.14 -5.43
N PHE A 169 4.24 14.81 -4.37
CA PHE A 169 4.76 14.81 -3.03
C PHE A 169 4.73 13.39 -2.46
N TYR A 170 5.80 13.03 -1.76
CA TYR A 170 5.76 11.83 -0.96
C TYR A 170 6.28 12.07 0.45
N ALA A 171 5.66 11.41 1.42
CA ALA A 171 6.14 11.36 2.79
C ALA A 171 6.98 10.10 2.96
N PHE A 172 8.21 10.23 3.44
CA PHE A 172 9.07 9.10 3.81
C PHE A 172 9.33 9.11 5.30
N THR A 173 9.35 7.92 5.91
CA THR A 173 9.62 7.72 7.33
C THR A 173 10.33 6.40 7.58
N SER A 174 11.13 6.32 8.66
CA SER A 174 11.73 5.08 9.15
C SER A 174 11.84 5.11 10.67
N PHE A 175 12.34 4.06 11.28
CA PHE A 175 12.42 3.96 12.75
C PHE A 175 13.19 5.11 13.41
N ALA A 176 14.29 5.53 12.79
CA ALA A 176 15.13 6.64 13.22
C ALA A 176 15.21 7.75 12.15
N PHE A 177 14.21 7.87 11.29
CA PHE A 177 14.10 8.91 10.29
C PHE A 177 12.73 9.57 10.41
N PRO A 178 12.64 10.80 10.94
CA PRO A 178 11.40 11.54 11.10
C PRO A 178 10.67 11.71 9.78
N THR A 179 9.35 11.64 9.79
CA THR A 179 8.55 11.77 8.58
C THR A 179 8.87 13.08 7.86
N THR A 180 9.47 12.95 6.71
CA THR A 180 9.92 14.05 5.86
C THR A 180 9.13 14.02 4.55
N ILE A 181 8.64 15.18 4.15
CA ILE A 181 7.93 15.36 2.87
C ILE A 181 8.94 15.76 1.81
N TYR A 182 8.96 15.03 0.73
CA TYR A 182 9.75 15.29 -0.46
C TYR A 182 8.85 15.77 -1.59
N ARG A 183 9.37 16.70 -2.37
CA ARG A 183 8.86 17.05 -3.69
C ARG A 183 9.63 16.22 -4.71
N TYR A 184 8.93 15.54 -5.58
CA TYR A 184 9.51 14.65 -6.58
C TYR A 184 9.03 15.03 -7.97
N ASN A 185 9.98 15.18 -8.90
CA ASN A 185 9.69 15.35 -10.32
C ASN A 185 9.82 14.00 -11.01
N ILE A 186 8.71 13.48 -11.54
CA ILE A 186 8.65 12.14 -12.15
C ILE A 186 9.40 12.05 -13.48
N ASN A 187 9.61 13.17 -14.17
CA ASN A 187 10.30 13.19 -15.45
C ASN A 187 11.82 13.19 -15.30
N ASP A 188 12.31 13.87 -14.27
CA ASP A 188 13.76 14.01 -14.00
C ASP A 188 14.28 12.96 -13.02
N ASN A 189 13.37 12.20 -12.38
CA ASN A 189 13.67 11.26 -11.28
C ASN A 189 14.47 11.93 -10.15
N THR A 190 14.06 13.14 -9.76
CA THR A 190 14.72 13.93 -8.72
C THR A 190 13.81 14.19 -7.55
N SER A 191 14.35 14.03 -6.34
CA SER A 191 13.66 14.34 -5.08
C SER A 191 14.41 15.45 -4.34
N GLU A 192 13.67 16.38 -3.79
CA GLU A 192 14.20 17.39 -2.86
C GLU A 192 13.35 17.44 -1.59
N VAL A 193 13.96 17.76 -0.45
CA VAL A 193 13.22 17.91 0.80
C VAL A 193 12.33 19.15 0.69
N PHE A 194 11.03 18.93 0.74
CA PHE A 194 10.04 20.02 0.78
C PHE A 194 9.77 20.46 2.22
N ARG A 195 9.61 19.52 3.15
CA ARG A 195 9.36 19.82 4.56
C ARG A 195 9.87 18.70 5.46
N ALA A 196 10.71 19.05 6.42
CA ALA A 196 11.15 18.19 7.50
C ALA A 196 10.66 18.74 8.85
N PRO A 197 10.38 17.90 9.86
CA PRO A 197 10.01 18.36 11.19
C PRO A 197 11.20 19.02 11.89
N ALA A 198 10.92 20.11 12.61
CA ALA A 198 11.92 20.77 13.45
C ALA A 198 11.98 20.08 14.82
N ILE A 199 12.74 19.00 14.92
CA ILE A 199 12.99 18.26 16.17
C ILE A 199 14.49 18.21 16.46
N ASP A 200 14.85 18.19 17.73
CA ASP A 200 16.24 18.02 18.19
C ASP A 200 16.60 16.53 18.15
N PHE A 201 16.76 15.99 16.95
CA PHE A 201 17.10 14.60 16.69
C PHE A 201 17.90 14.48 15.40
N ASN A 202 19.07 13.86 15.47
CA ASN A 202 19.91 13.63 14.31
C ASN A 202 19.83 12.16 13.88
N SER A 203 19.16 11.89 12.77
CA SER A 203 19.02 10.54 12.18
C SER A 203 20.37 9.87 11.88
N GLU A 204 21.39 10.68 11.57
CA GLU A 204 22.74 10.19 11.25
C GLU A 204 23.44 9.48 12.42
N ASP A 205 22.97 9.69 13.66
CA ASP A 205 23.53 9.04 14.85
C ASP A 205 23.01 7.62 15.06
N TYR A 206 22.09 7.17 14.23
CA TYR A 206 21.42 5.88 14.38
C TYR A 206 21.61 5.00 13.15
N THR A 207 21.41 3.71 13.33
CA THR A 207 21.38 2.73 12.25
C THR A 207 20.16 1.83 12.39
N THR A 208 19.61 1.44 11.26
CA THR A 208 18.61 0.38 11.15
C THR A 208 19.21 -0.71 10.27
N GLU A 209 19.30 -1.92 10.80
CA GLU A 209 19.69 -3.11 10.04
C GLU A 209 18.53 -4.09 9.97
N GLN A 210 18.45 -4.81 8.87
CA GLN A 210 17.50 -5.91 8.72
C GLN A 210 18.22 -7.24 8.92
N VAL A 211 17.62 -8.12 9.70
CA VAL A 211 18.08 -9.48 9.94
C VAL A 211 16.94 -10.46 9.74
N PHE A 212 17.25 -11.72 9.46
CA PHE A 212 16.26 -12.77 9.31
C PHE A 212 16.40 -13.80 10.43
N VAL A 213 15.33 -13.99 11.19
CA VAL A 213 15.26 -14.98 12.24
C VAL A 213 14.61 -16.25 11.69
N THR A 214 15.18 -17.41 12.00
CA THR A 214 14.59 -18.69 11.56
C THR A 214 13.57 -19.16 12.60
N SER A 215 12.31 -19.27 12.17
CA SER A 215 11.22 -19.86 12.96
C SER A 215 11.42 -21.37 13.16
N LYS A 216 10.67 -21.99 14.09
CA LYS A 216 10.76 -23.43 14.39
C LYS A 216 10.52 -24.34 13.19
N ASP A 217 9.73 -23.88 12.23
CA ASP A 217 9.41 -24.60 10.98
C ASP A 217 10.39 -24.28 9.82
N GLY A 218 11.45 -23.53 10.08
CA GLY A 218 12.46 -23.12 9.09
C GLY A 218 12.15 -21.84 8.34
N THR A 219 10.97 -21.26 8.51
CA THR A 219 10.58 -19.99 7.85
C THR A 219 11.50 -18.86 8.28
N LYS A 220 11.97 -18.07 7.32
CA LYS A 220 12.74 -16.85 7.56
C LYS A 220 11.79 -15.70 7.82
N VAL A 221 11.90 -15.10 9.01
CA VAL A 221 11.07 -13.98 9.47
C VAL A 221 11.94 -12.73 9.52
N PRO A 222 11.62 -11.66 8.79
CA PRO A 222 12.40 -10.42 8.83
C PRO A 222 12.21 -9.71 10.16
N MET A 223 13.28 -9.10 10.62
CA MET A 223 13.32 -8.28 11.83
C MET A 223 14.22 -7.07 11.60
N PHE A 224 13.73 -5.90 11.92
CA PHE A 224 14.53 -4.67 11.93
C PHE A 224 15.09 -4.42 13.33
N LEU A 225 16.37 -4.04 13.38
CA LEU A 225 17.06 -3.62 14.60
C LEU A 225 17.48 -2.17 14.44
N THR A 226 16.99 -1.28 15.33
CA THR A 226 17.35 0.14 15.33
C THR A 226 18.02 0.52 16.64
N TYR A 227 19.18 1.14 16.54
CA TYR A 227 20.01 1.51 17.68
C TYR A 227 21.01 2.62 17.32
N LYS A 228 21.65 3.22 18.34
CA LYS A 228 22.65 4.27 18.17
C LYS A 228 23.93 3.72 17.53
N LYS A 229 24.49 4.41 16.53
CA LYS A 229 25.75 4.03 15.87
C LYS A 229 26.87 3.89 16.90
N GLY A 230 27.73 2.88 16.70
CA GLY A 230 28.81 2.58 17.63
C GLY A 230 28.41 1.79 18.89
N LEU A 231 27.12 1.44 19.03
CA LEU A 231 26.67 0.56 20.11
C LEU A 231 27.37 -0.80 20.02
N LYS A 232 28.01 -1.21 21.11
CA LYS A 232 28.63 -2.52 21.20
C LYS A 232 27.56 -3.55 21.54
N LYS A 233 27.27 -4.43 20.59
CA LYS A 233 26.32 -5.55 20.77
C LYS A 233 27.02 -6.71 21.49
N ASP A 234 27.05 -6.68 22.82
CA ASP A 234 27.75 -7.65 23.68
C ASP A 234 26.79 -8.55 24.48
N GLY A 235 25.48 -8.46 24.18
CA GLY A 235 24.45 -9.24 24.86
C GLY A 235 23.88 -8.61 26.13
N ASN A 236 24.43 -7.45 26.58
CA ASN A 236 23.96 -6.76 27.78
C ASN A 236 23.08 -5.54 27.46
N ASN A 237 22.83 -5.25 26.16
CA ASN A 237 22.02 -4.13 25.74
C ASN A 237 20.54 -4.38 26.08
N PRO A 238 19.82 -3.41 26.69
CA PRO A 238 18.39 -3.47 26.78
C PRO A 238 17.77 -3.59 25.38
N ALA A 239 16.82 -4.50 25.19
CA ALA A 239 16.12 -4.69 23.92
C ALA A 239 14.61 -4.62 24.11
N LEU A 240 13.94 -3.84 23.26
CA LEU A 240 12.50 -3.78 23.15
C LEU A 240 12.08 -4.49 21.87
N LEU A 241 11.50 -5.69 22.01
CA LEU A 241 10.97 -6.46 20.91
C LEU A 241 9.49 -6.15 20.71
N TYR A 242 9.12 -5.76 19.50
CA TYR A 242 7.75 -5.53 19.06
C TYR A 242 7.40 -6.41 17.86
N GLY A 243 6.18 -6.88 17.80
CA GLY A 243 5.61 -7.60 16.67
C GLY A 243 4.09 -7.62 16.77
N TYR A 244 3.42 -7.78 15.65
CA TYR A 244 1.95 -7.86 15.59
C TYR A 244 1.49 -9.18 14.98
N GLY A 245 1.69 -9.37 13.66
CA GLY A 245 1.41 -10.63 12.97
C GLY A 245 -0.06 -10.99 12.97
N GLY A 246 -0.92 -10.10 12.50
CA GLY A 246 -2.35 -10.35 12.46
C GLY A 246 -3.11 -9.44 11.49
N PHE A 247 -4.34 -9.84 11.17
CA PHE A 247 -5.32 -9.07 10.39
C PHE A 247 -4.83 -8.62 9.02
N ASN A 248 -3.90 -9.35 8.42
CA ASN A 248 -3.33 -9.01 7.11
C ASN A 248 -2.67 -7.60 7.07
N ILE A 249 -2.15 -7.14 8.22
CA ILE A 249 -1.53 -5.81 8.34
C ILE A 249 -0.02 -5.94 8.24
N THR A 250 0.58 -5.27 7.24
CA THR A 250 2.04 -5.11 7.14
C THR A 250 2.55 -4.12 8.18
N LEU A 251 3.58 -4.49 8.93
CA LEU A 251 4.30 -3.58 9.82
C LEU A 251 5.50 -2.98 9.11
N ASN A 252 5.29 -1.88 8.41
CA ASN A 252 6.37 -1.13 7.79
C ASN A 252 7.14 -0.26 8.80
N PRO A 253 8.42 0.09 8.54
CA PRO A 253 9.19 0.98 9.39
C PRO A 253 8.54 2.35 9.51
N GLY A 254 8.46 2.89 10.73
CA GLY A 254 7.88 4.20 10.99
C GLY A 254 8.50 4.90 12.19
N PHE A 255 8.58 6.23 12.13
CA PHE A 255 9.12 7.06 13.19
C PHE A 255 8.17 7.16 14.38
N SER A 256 8.74 7.16 15.59
CA SER A 256 8.00 7.46 16.81
C SER A 256 8.92 8.13 17.83
N THR A 257 8.54 9.31 18.27
CA THR A 257 9.26 10.05 19.32
C THR A 257 9.30 9.29 20.65
N SER A 258 8.31 8.45 20.94
CA SER A 258 8.25 7.66 22.17
C SER A 258 9.37 6.60 22.27
N ARG A 259 9.97 6.20 21.15
CA ARG A 259 11.09 5.26 21.12
C ARG A 259 12.45 5.91 21.33
N LEU A 260 12.56 7.22 21.05
CA LEU A 260 13.84 7.92 21.09
C LEU A 260 14.55 7.83 22.44
N PRO A 261 13.88 8.09 23.59
CA PRO A 261 14.57 7.98 24.86
C PRO A 261 15.16 6.61 25.14
N PHE A 262 14.54 5.55 24.64
CA PHE A 262 15.03 4.19 24.82
C PHE A 262 16.30 3.93 23.98
N ILE A 263 16.27 4.27 22.68
CA ILE A 263 17.44 4.05 21.81
C ILE A 263 18.59 5.04 22.11
N GLU A 264 18.30 6.25 22.55
CA GLU A 264 19.29 7.24 22.97
C GLU A 264 20.10 6.77 24.18
N ASN A 265 19.46 6.06 25.10
CA ASN A 265 20.07 5.49 26.31
C ASN A 265 20.67 4.09 26.09
N GLY A 266 20.98 3.72 24.84
CA GLY A 266 21.70 2.47 24.52
C GLY A 266 20.79 1.24 24.35
N GLY A 267 19.48 1.43 24.25
CA GLY A 267 18.54 0.36 23.92
C GLY A 267 18.55 0.00 22.44
N ILE A 268 18.16 -1.24 22.14
CA ILE A 268 17.92 -1.75 20.79
C ILE A 268 16.43 -1.91 20.60
N TYR A 269 15.83 -1.18 19.66
CA TYR A 269 14.45 -1.44 19.24
C TYR A 269 14.44 -2.50 18.14
N ALA A 270 13.72 -3.58 18.37
CA ALA A 270 13.59 -4.68 17.43
C ALA A 270 12.11 -4.81 16.99
N GLN A 271 11.82 -4.69 15.69
CA GLN A 271 10.50 -4.95 15.13
C GLN A 271 10.53 -6.21 14.29
N MET A 272 9.72 -7.20 14.67
CA MET A 272 9.60 -8.47 13.96
C MET A 272 8.34 -8.49 13.10
N ASN A 273 8.48 -8.85 11.84
CA ASN A 273 7.40 -8.93 10.86
C ASN A 273 6.85 -10.36 10.81
N LEU A 274 5.92 -10.64 11.74
CA LEU A 274 5.41 -11.99 11.99
C LEU A 274 4.39 -12.43 10.93
N ARG A 275 4.30 -13.73 10.67
CA ARG A 275 3.20 -14.33 9.91
C ARG A 275 1.85 -13.94 10.51
N GLY A 276 0.83 -13.78 9.64
CA GLY A 276 -0.47 -13.21 9.98
C GLY A 276 -0.62 -11.76 9.51
N GLY A 277 0.50 -11.06 9.27
CA GLY A 277 0.56 -9.81 8.50
C GLY A 277 0.54 -10.06 6.98
N ASN A 278 0.81 -9.02 6.18
CA ASN A 278 0.80 -9.08 4.71
C ASN A 278 2.18 -8.86 4.08
N GLU A 279 3.25 -8.95 4.84
CA GLU A 279 4.62 -8.60 4.40
C GLU A 279 5.06 -9.40 3.15
N TYR A 280 4.55 -10.61 2.99
CA TYR A 280 4.80 -11.48 1.83
C TYR A 280 3.51 -11.93 1.13
N GLY A 281 2.41 -11.20 1.32
CA GLY A 281 1.12 -11.44 0.69
C GLY A 281 0.22 -12.41 1.46
N GLU A 282 -0.83 -12.88 0.77
CA GLU A 282 -1.91 -13.67 1.39
C GLU A 282 -1.40 -14.97 2.02
N GLU A 283 -0.41 -15.62 1.45
CA GLU A 283 0.17 -16.85 2.01
C GLU A 283 0.83 -16.61 3.38
N TRP A 284 1.47 -15.44 3.55
CA TRP A 284 2.06 -15.03 4.81
C TRP A 284 1.00 -14.77 5.87
N HIS A 285 -0.12 -14.15 5.46
CA HIS A 285 -1.27 -13.94 6.31
C HIS A 285 -1.89 -15.26 6.77
N ILE A 286 -2.23 -16.15 5.82
CA ILE A 286 -2.86 -17.44 6.11
C ILE A 286 -1.96 -18.31 7.01
N ALA A 287 -0.65 -18.29 6.79
CA ALA A 287 0.31 -19.04 7.61
C ALA A 287 0.35 -18.64 9.11
N GLY A 288 -0.22 -17.47 9.45
CA GLY A 288 -0.38 -16.99 10.83
C GLY A 288 -1.79 -17.17 11.39
N THR A 289 -2.76 -17.62 10.58
CA THR A 289 -4.13 -17.90 11.02
C THR A 289 -4.25 -19.34 11.55
N LYS A 290 -5.32 -19.59 12.33
CA LYS A 290 -5.58 -20.93 12.90
C LYS A 290 -6.25 -21.86 11.88
#